data_69bf16782fa87cbe3156e6f70a52f1a1
#
_entry.id   69bf16782fa87cbe3156e6f70a52f1a1
#
_cell.length_a   1.000
_cell.length_b   1.000
_cell.length_c   1.000
_cell.angle_alpha   90.00
_cell.angle_beta   90.00
_cell.angle_gamma   90.00
#
_symmetry.space_group_name_H-M   'P 1'
#
loop_
_entity.id
_entity.type
_entity.pdbx_description
1 polymer ?
#
loop_
_entity_poly.entity_id
_entity_poly.type
_entity_poly.pdbx_seq_one_letter_code
_entity_poly.pdbx_strand_id
1 'polypeptide(L)' 'MDKSEYKLRAEEIKDLISRGEYAQAAEIADTIDWRRVKSV' A
#
# COMPACT_ATOMS: atom_id res chain seq x y z
N MET A 1 9.20 9.34 3.98
CA MET A 1 7.93 9.24 3.26
C MET A 1 6.83 9.95 4.03
N ASP A 2 6.04 10.70 3.31
CA ASP A 2 4.94 11.43 3.91
C ASP A 2 3.81 10.48 4.33
N LYS A 3 3.20 10.78 5.45
CA LYS A 3 2.09 9.95 5.94
C LYS A 3 0.92 9.95 4.97
N SER A 4 0.71 11.05 4.27
CA SER A 4 -0.37 11.13 3.30
C SER A 4 -0.17 10.15 2.15
N GLU A 5 1.06 10.05 1.67
CA GLU A 5 1.36 9.12 0.59
C GLU A 5 1.10 7.69 1.01
N TYR A 6 1.56 7.36 2.19
CA TYR A 6 1.36 6.03 2.72
C TYR A 6 -0.12 5.70 2.82
N LYS A 7 -0.89 6.66 3.29
CA LYS A 7 -2.32 6.48 3.44
C LYS A 7 -3.00 6.23 2.09
N LEU A 8 -2.60 7.00 1.09
CA LEU A 8 -3.16 6.85 -0.25
C LEU A 8 -2.88 5.46 -0.82
N ARG A 9 -1.65 4.99 -0.64
CA ARG A 9 -1.29 3.67 -1.13
C ARG A 9 -2.07 2.58 -0.42
N ALA A 10 -2.23 2.72 0.88
CA ALA A 10 -2.98 1.74 1.65
C ALA A 10 -4.42 1.66 1.19
N GLU A 11 -5.01 2.80 0.85
CA GLU A 11 -6.38 2.82 0.36
C GLU A 11 -6.50 2.19 -1.00
N GLU A 12 -5.51 2.42 -1.86
CA GLU A 12 -5.50 1.79 -3.18
C GLU A 12 -5.45 0.27 -3.05
N ILE A 13 -4.60 -0.21 -2.17
CA ILE A 13 -4.47 -1.64 -1.96
C ILE A 13 -5.79 -2.22 -1.46
N LYS A 14 -6.41 -1.53 -0.53
CA LYS A 14 -7.69 -1.96 0.00
C LYS A 14 -8.74 -2.07 -1.09
N ASP A 15 -8.76 -1.08 -1.97
CA ASP A 15 -9.73 -1.04 -3.06
C ASP A 15 -9.51 -2.20 -4.03
N LEU A 16 -8.26 -2.46 -4.36
CA LEU A 16 -7.93 -3.55 -5.28
C LEU A 16 -8.31 -4.90 -4.69
N ILE A 17 -8.05 -5.08 -3.42
CA ILE A 17 -8.41 -6.33 -2.76
C ILE A 17 -9.93 -6.51 -2.78
N SER A 18 -10.65 -5.42 -2.57
CA SER A 18 -12.10 -5.45 -2.59
C SER A 18 -12.65 -5.87 -3.94
N ARG A 19 -11.91 -5.56 -5.01
CA ARG A 19 -12.31 -5.94 -6.36
C ARG A 19 -11.80 -7.31 -6.77
N GLY A 20 -10.97 -7.91 -5.93
CA GLY A 20 -10.39 -9.20 -6.26
C GLY A 20 -9.12 -9.10 -7.08
N GLU A 21 -8.58 -7.92 -7.26
CA GLU A 21 -7.36 -7.73 -8.05
C GLU A 21 -6.14 -7.84 -7.16
N TYR A 22 -5.92 -9.03 -6.66
CA TYR A 22 -4.88 -9.28 -5.69
C TYR A 22 -3.47 -9.09 -6.25
N ALA A 23 -3.28 -9.45 -7.52
CA ALA A 23 -1.97 -9.32 -8.13
C ALA A 23 -1.53 -7.85 -8.17
N GLN A 24 -2.44 -6.96 -8.52
CA GLN A 24 -2.13 -5.54 -8.58
C GLN A 24 -1.91 -4.98 -7.18
N ALA A 25 -2.71 -5.43 -6.23
CA ALA A 25 -2.54 -5.00 -4.86
C ALA A 25 -1.17 -5.39 -4.33
N ALA A 26 -0.71 -6.59 -4.69
CA ALA A 26 0.60 -7.04 -4.26
C ALA A 26 1.71 -6.21 -4.89
N GLU A 27 1.53 -5.80 -6.12
CA GLU A 27 2.52 -4.96 -6.78
C GLU A 27 2.66 -3.61 -6.09
N ILE A 28 1.55 -3.00 -5.75
CA ILE A 28 1.58 -1.72 -5.06
C ILE A 28 2.20 -1.89 -3.67
N ALA A 29 1.83 -2.93 -2.97
CA ALA A 29 2.38 -3.18 -1.64
C ALA A 29 3.90 -3.38 -1.71
N ASP A 30 4.37 -3.97 -2.79
CA ASP A 30 5.79 -4.23 -2.96
C ASP A 30 6.60 -2.95 -3.16
N THR A 31 5.96 -1.89 -3.63
CA THR A 31 6.64 -0.62 -3.84
C THR A 31 6.73 0.21 -2.56
N ILE A 32 6.06 -0.21 -1.51
CA ILE A 32 6.07 0.52 -0.24
C ILE A 32 7.15 -0.04 0.67
N ASP A 33 7.93 0.85 1.24
CA ASP A 33 8.97 0.45 2.20
C ASP A 33 8.33 0.37 3.59
N TRP A 34 7.82 -0.79 3.89
CA TRP A 34 7.13 -1.01 5.17
C TRP A 34 8.07 -0.86 6.37
N ARG A 35 9.36 -1.06 6.13
CA ARG A 35 10.34 -0.88 7.21
C ARG A 35 10.36 0.56 7.67
N ARG A 36 10.31 1.48 6.72
CA ARG A 36 10.34 2.89 7.04
C ARG A 36 9.07 3.31 7.76
N VAL A 37 7.96 2.74 7.32
CA VAL A 37 6.68 3.07 7.94
C VAL A 37 6.63 2.61 9.39
N LYS A 38 7.25 1.46 9.65
CA LYS A 38 7.27 0.88 10.99
C LYS A 38 8.31 1.50 11.90
N SER A 39 9.27 2.15 11.31
CA SER A 39 10.35 2.73 12.07
C SER A 39 9.85 3.88 12.92
N VAL A 40 10.05 3.80 14.19
CA VAL A 40 9.56 4.82 15.12
C VAL A 40 10.71 5.38 15.92
#